data_04bb5ba6c951d01657b6f2da6bbd51bd
#
_entry.id   04bb5ba6c951d01657b6f2da6bbd51bd
#
_cell.length_a   1.000
_cell.length_b   1.000
_cell.length_c   1.000
_cell.angle_alpha   90.00
_cell.angle_beta   90.00
_cell.angle_gamma   90.00
#
_symmetry.space_group_name_H-M   'P 1'
#
loop_
_entity.id
_entity.type
_entity.pdbx_description
1 polymer ?
#
loop_
_entity_poly.entity_id
_entity_poly.type
_entity_poly.pdbx_seq_one_letter_code
_entity_poly.pdbx_strand_id
1 'polypeptide(L)'
;MKALLKIEWIKTWRSWPVFIMGIGMPVGFFLLFSSIVSTPNPEAQKDFLLSYMLTMTGFSMSSFGLFTFPYMLQEDQTEHWLTYIEHSKVSIAAYYLSKIFRVLLNFMVAIIVTFCVGAFFRDVEMPFFRWVGSGALLLLSGLLFLAFGLLIAQIKSQQFMSLVANIIYLVLPIVSGSWVPISMFPKWVQSISEWTPVYHVNELVVNFAKDGKFSWKSLLFILAYTVVATGLALFIKSQRESDRG
;
A
#
# COMPACT_ATOMS: atom_id res chain seq x y z
N MET A 1 -20.54 -15.58 -1.16
CA MET A 1 -19.95 -14.31 -0.69
C MET A 1 -19.75 -14.27 0.82
N LYS A 2 -20.80 -14.35 1.67
CA LYS A 2 -20.64 -14.28 3.15
C LYS A 2 -19.63 -15.30 3.72
N ALA A 3 -19.67 -16.55 3.24
CA ALA A 3 -18.74 -17.59 3.70
C ALA A 3 -17.26 -17.26 3.34
N LEU A 4 -17.01 -16.78 2.11
CA LEU A 4 -15.67 -16.36 1.68
C LEU A 4 -15.15 -15.21 2.56
N LEU A 5 -15.96 -14.17 2.79
CA LEU A 5 -15.58 -13.06 3.65
C LEU A 5 -15.28 -13.50 5.09
N LYS A 6 -16.05 -14.45 5.64
CA LYS A 6 -15.80 -15.01 6.96
C LYS A 6 -14.46 -15.78 7.01
N ILE A 7 -14.15 -16.56 5.98
CA ILE A 7 -12.86 -17.27 5.87
C ILE A 7 -11.70 -16.29 5.81
N GLU A 8 -11.80 -15.25 4.97
CA GLU A 8 -10.74 -14.23 4.85
C GLU A 8 -10.57 -13.43 6.14
N TRP A 9 -11.65 -13.12 6.84
CA TRP A 9 -11.60 -12.49 8.17
C TRP A 9 -10.81 -13.36 9.17
N ILE A 10 -11.13 -14.66 9.25
CA ILE A 10 -10.43 -15.58 10.16
C ILE A 10 -8.96 -15.71 9.77
N LYS A 11 -8.66 -15.85 8.47
CA LYS A 11 -7.28 -15.92 7.96
C LYS A 11 -6.49 -14.64 8.28
N THR A 12 -7.12 -13.47 8.22
CA THR A 12 -6.49 -12.18 8.59
C THR A 12 -5.96 -12.21 10.02
N TRP A 13 -6.81 -12.55 10.99
CA TRP A 13 -6.39 -12.57 12.40
C TRP A 13 -5.40 -13.68 12.74
N ARG A 14 -5.42 -14.80 12.02
CA ARG A 14 -4.43 -15.86 12.18
C ARG A 14 -3.05 -15.50 11.64
N SER A 15 -2.98 -14.54 10.73
CA SER A 15 -1.73 -14.06 10.13
C SER A 15 -1.12 -12.90 10.93
N TRP A 16 -1.30 -12.87 12.26
CA TRP A 16 -0.79 -11.77 13.11
C TRP A 16 0.72 -11.47 12.96
N PRO A 17 1.64 -12.44 12.66
CA PRO A 17 3.03 -12.11 12.44
C PRO A 17 3.25 -11.17 11.23
N VAL A 18 2.38 -11.25 10.21
CA VAL A 18 2.42 -10.35 9.04
C VAL A 18 2.13 -8.91 9.44
N PHE A 19 1.26 -8.69 10.43
CA PHE A 19 0.98 -7.36 10.96
C PHE A 19 2.18 -6.78 11.72
N ILE A 20 2.91 -7.60 12.49
CA ILE A 20 4.10 -7.13 13.21
C ILE A 20 5.14 -6.60 12.22
N MET A 21 5.40 -7.33 11.14
CA MET A 21 6.38 -6.89 10.14
C MET A 21 5.84 -5.74 9.27
N GLY A 22 4.61 -5.87 8.77
CA GLY A 22 4.02 -4.90 7.85
C GLY A 22 3.64 -3.56 8.49
N ILE A 23 3.32 -3.54 9.78
CA ILE A 23 2.95 -2.31 10.52
C ILE A 23 4.07 -1.93 11.50
N GLY A 24 4.62 -2.90 12.23
CA GLY A 24 5.59 -2.64 13.30
C GLY A 24 6.86 -1.97 12.79
N MET A 25 7.39 -2.40 11.63
CA MET A 25 8.59 -1.79 11.04
C MET A 25 8.35 -0.32 10.62
N PRO A 26 7.31 0.03 9.83
CA PRO A 26 7.02 1.42 9.50
C PRO A 26 6.70 2.29 10.72
N VAL A 27 5.96 1.78 11.69
CA VAL A 27 5.69 2.49 12.95
C VAL A 27 6.97 2.68 13.76
N GLY A 28 7.83 1.67 13.81
CA GLY A 28 9.15 1.76 14.45
C GLY A 28 10.02 2.84 13.80
N PHE A 29 10.05 2.89 12.47
CA PHE A 29 10.74 3.96 11.74
C PHE A 29 10.12 5.32 12.02
N PHE A 30 8.79 5.43 12.03
CA PHE A 30 8.12 6.67 12.38
C PHE A 30 8.53 7.16 13.77
N LEU A 31 8.50 6.31 14.78
CA LEU A 31 8.87 6.65 16.15
C LEU A 31 10.36 7.00 16.27
N LEU A 32 11.25 6.24 15.62
CA LEU A 32 12.68 6.45 15.66
C LEU A 32 13.09 7.76 14.98
N PHE A 33 12.70 7.95 13.71
CA PHE A 33 13.11 9.15 12.97
C PHE A 33 12.43 10.41 13.48
N SER A 34 11.19 10.33 13.96
CA SER A 34 10.52 11.46 14.61
C SER A 34 11.15 11.88 15.94
N SER A 35 11.99 11.00 16.54
CA SER A 35 12.76 11.32 17.75
C SER A 35 14.13 11.94 17.45
N ILE A 36 14.73 11.55 16.31
CA ILE A 36 16.08 11.99 15.93
C ILE A 36 16.05 13.32 15.19
N VAL A 37 15.06 13.46 14.29
CA VAL A 37 14.92 14.66 13.47
C VAL A 37 14.22 15.75 14.28
N SER A 38 14.98 16.77 14.67
CA SER A 38 14.45 17.98 15.30
C SER A 38 14.72 19.18 14.41
N THR A 39 13.69 19.96 14.15
CA THR A 39 13.81 21.22 13.41
C THR A 39 13.75 22.41 14.38
N PRO A 40 14.53 23.47 14.16
CA PRO A 40 14.52 24.64 15.05
C PRO A 40 13.17 25.37 15.07
N ASN A 41 12.37 25.24 14.01
CA ASN A 41 11.06 25.85 13.90
C ASN A 41 9.97 24.85 14.34
N PRO A 42 9.15 25.16 15.38
CA PRO A 42 8.09 24.28 15.85
C PRO A 42 7.02 23.95 14.79
N GLU A 43 6.71 24.88 13.88
CA GLU A 43 5.75 24.62 12.79
C GLU A 43 6.33 23.63 11.78
N ALA A 44 7.59 23.79 11.40
CA ALA A 44 8.27 22.85 10.52
C ALA A 44 8.38 21.45 11.14
N GLN A 45 8.52 21.38 12.47
CA GLN A 45 8.51 20.11 13.20
C GLN A 45 7.14 19.42 13.13
N LYS A 46 6.06 20.15 13.37
CA LYS A 46 4.68 19.63 13.24
C LYS A 46 4.41 19.13 11.82
N ASP A 47 4.81 19.89 10.82
CA ASP A 47 4.68 19.56 9.41
C ASP A 47 5.47 18.31 9.03
N PHE A 48 6.67 18.16 9.56
CA PHE A 48 7.49 16.97 9.38
C PHE A 48 6.82 15.73 9.99
N LEU A 49 6.38 15.81 11.26
CA LEU A 49 5.73 14.71 11.96
C LEU A 49 4.47 14.24 11.24
N LEU A 50 3.62 15.18 10.81
CA LEU A 50 2.42 14.91 10.05
C LEU A 50 2.73 14.19 8.72
N SER A 51 3.65 14.76 7.94
CA SER A 51 4.03 14.21 6.64
C SER A 51 4.63 12.83 6.80
N TYR A 52 5.53 12.65 7.77
CA TYR A 52 6.23 11.40 7.99
C TYR A 52 5.30 10.29 8.48
N MET A 53 4.32 10.62 9.35
CA MET A 53 3.26 9.68 9.75
C MET A 53 2.49 9.16 8.53
N LEU A 54 2.09 10.05 7.63
CA LEU A 54 1.30 9.69 6.45
C LEU A 54 2.11 8.85 5.44
N THR A 55 3.37 9.23 5.19
CA THR A 55 4.25 8.47 4.28
C THR A 55 4.59 7.09 4.84
N MET A 56 4.80 6.96 6.15
CA MET A 56 5.01 5.67 6.81
C MET A 56 3.74 4.82 6.82
N THR A 57 2.55 5.43 6.87
CA THR A 57 1.28 4.71 6.68
C THR A 57 1.18 4.13 5.27
N GLY A 58 1.49 4.92 4.24
CA GLY A 58 1.55 4.46 2.85
C GLY A 58 2.58 3.34 2.65
N PHE A 59 3.74 3.45 3.29
CA PHE A 59 4.78 2.42 3.28
C PHE A 59 4.30 1.12 3.94
N SER A 60 3.60 1.20 5.08
CA SER A 60 2.97 0.04 5.72
C SER A 60 1.95 -0.63 4.79
N MET A 61 1.08 0.15 4.14
CA MET A 61 0.09 -0.37 3.21
C MET A 61 0.74 -1.06 2.01
N SER A 62 1.84 -0.51 1.49
CA SER A 62 2.57 -1.12 0.35
C SER A 62 3.08 -2.52 0.66
N SER A 63 3.44 -2.83 1.93
CA SER A 63 3.84 -4.18 2.33
C SER A 63 2.73 -5.21 2.12
N PHE A 64 1.49 -4.88 2.48
CA PHE A 64 0.36 -5.78 2.28
C PHE A 64 -0.01 -5.94 0.80
N GLY A 65 0.07 -4.85 0.02
CA GLY A 65 -0.21 -4.89 -1.42
C GLY A 65 0.84 -5.67 -2.20
N LEU A 66 2.12 -5.50 -1.89
CA LEU A 66 3.23 -6.08 -2.66
C LEU A 66 3.63 -7.50 -2.19
N PHE A 67 3.33 -7.86 -0.94
CA PHE A 67 3.64 -9.20 -0.40
C PHE A 67 2.39 -10.00 -0.12
N THR A 68 1.52 -9.56 0.79
CA THR A 68 0.39 -10.37 1.23
C THR A 68 -0.54 -10.73 0.08
N PHE A 69 -0.86 -9.77 -0.79
CA PHE A 69 -1.79 -10.00 -1.89
C PHE A 69 -1.26 -10.99 -2.94
N PRO A 70 -0.04 -10.82 -3.53
CA PRO A 70 0.47 -11.77 -4.49
C PRO A 70 0.72 -13.16 -3.89
N TYR A 71 1.20 -13.24 -2.63
CA TYR A 71 1.38 -14.53 -1.95
C TYR A 71 0.07 -15.28 -1.78
N MET A 72 -1.01 -14.62 -1.35
CA MET A 72 -2.33 -15.25 -1.24
C MET A 72 -2.83 -15.80 -2.58
N LEU A 73 -2.62 -15.07 -3.67
CA LEU A 73 -3.03 -15.51 -5.00
C LEU A 73 -2.21 -16.71 -5.48
N GLN A 74 -0.91 -16.72 -5.19
CA GLN A 74 -0.01 -17.80 -5.55
C GLN A 74 -0.26 -19.06 -4.70
N GLU A 75 -0.48 -18.90 -3.40
CA GLU A 75 -0.84 -20.00 -2.50
C GLU A 75 -2.11 -20.70 -2.98
N ASP A 76 -3.16 -19.94 -3.27
CA ASP A 76 -4.43 -20.48 -3.78
C ASP A 76 -4.28 -21.18 -5.14
N GLN A 77 -3.30 -20.79 -5.97
CA GLN A 77 -3.00 -21.49 -7.22
C GLN A 77 -2.26 -22.82 -6.97
N THR A 78 -1.29 -22.84 -6.06
CA THR A 78 -0.51 -24.04 -5.72
C THR A 78 -1.34 -25.07 -4.96
N GLU A 79 -2.25 -24.62 -4.12
CA GLU A 79 -3.19 -25.49 -3.39
C GLU A 79 -4.42 -25.92 -4.23
N HIS A 80 -4.46 -25.56 -5.52
CA HIS A 80 -5.61 -25.81 -6.41
C HIS A 80 -6.93 -25.24 -5.93
N TRP A 81 -6.90 -24.28 -5.00
CA TRP A 81 -8.10 -23.62 -4.46
C TRP A 81 -8.86 -22.85 -5.53
N LEU A 82 -8.13 -22.19 -6.45
CA LEU A 82 -8.75 -21.49 -7.57
C LEU A 82 -9.50 -22.46 -8.49
N THR A 83 -8.90 -23.61 -8.81
CA THR A 83 -9.56 -24.67 -9.61
C THR A 83 -10.83 -25.19 -8.93
N TYR A 84 -10.79 -25.36 -7.59
CA TYR A 84 -11.98 -25.75 -6.83
C TYR A 84 -13.09 -24.68 -6.93
N ILE A 85 -12.74 -23.39 -6.85
CA ILE A 85 -13.69 -22.28 -7.01
C ILE A 85 -14.29 -22.27 -8.43
N GLU A 86 -13.50 -22.48 -9.47
CA GLU A 86 -13.94 -22.52 -10.88
C GLU A 86 -14.99 -23.62 -11.13
N HIS A 87 -14.87 -24.77 -10.43
CA HIS A 87 -15.84 -25.87 -10.50
C HIS A 87 -17.00 -25.74 -9.49
N SER A 88 -17.00 -24.69 -8.66
CA SER A 88 -18.05 -24.42 -7.68
C SER A 88 -19.11 -23.45 -8.24
N LYS A 89 -20.20 -23.25 -7.48
CA LYS A 89 -21.20 -22.21 -7.78
C LYS A 89 -20.74 -20.78 -7.42
N VAL A 90 -19.49 -20.60 -7.00
CA VAL A 90 -18.94 -19.31 -6.61
C VAL A 90 -18.34 -18.62 -7.84
N SER A 91 -18.71 -17.37 -8.09
CA SER A 91 -18.12 -16.62 -9.21
C SER A 91 -16.66 -16.26 -8.92
N ILE A 92 -15.81 -16.30 -9.95
CA ILE A 92 -14.40 -15.90 -9.88
C ILE A 92 -14.27 -14.45 -9.39
N ALA A 93 -15.19 -13.56 -9.78
CA ALA A 93 -15.23 -12.19 -9.30
C ALA A 93 -15.43 -12.12 -7.76
N ALA A 94 -16.32 -12.94 -7.20
CA ALA A 94 -16.54 -13.00 -5.75
C ALA A 94 -15.29 -13.51 -5.00
N TYR A 95 -14.54 -14.41 -5.61
CA TYR A 95 -13.25 -14.86 -5.08
C TYR A 95 -12.23 -13.69 -5.01
N TYR A 96 -11.95 -13.00 -6.14
CA TYR A 96 -11.01 -11.88 -6.14
C TYR A 96 -11.45 -10.74 -5.21
N LEU A 97 -12.75 -10.41 -5.18
CA LEU A 97 -13.29 -9.41 -4.26
C LEU A 97 -13.07 -9.78 -2.80
N SER A 98 -13.14 -11.06 -2.43
CA SER A 98 -12.86 -11.49 -1.05
C SER A 98 -11.38 -11.31 -0.68
N LYS A 99 -10.46 -11.54 -1.62
CA LYS A 99 -9.01 -11.30 -1.42
C LYS A 99 -8.70 -9.81 -1.30
N ILE A 100 -9.27 -8.98 -2.17
CA ILE A 100 -9.16 -7.52 -2.09
C ILE A 100 -9.70 -7.03 -0.74
N PHE A 101 -10.85 -7.51 -0.31
CA PHE A 101 -11.44 -7.17 0.99
C PHE A 101 -10.48 -7.46 2.15
N ARG A 102 -9.82 -8.63 2.13
CA ARG A 102 -8.80 -8.97 3.15
C ARG A 102 -7.66 -7.95 3.18
N VAL A 103 -7.13 -7.57 2.03
CA VAL A 103 -6.03 -6.59 1.99
C VAL A 103 -6.51 -5.19 2.39
N LEU A 104 -7.72 -4.79 2.02
CA LEU A 104 -8.31 -3.53 2.49
C LEU A 104 -8.48 -3.49 4.01
N LEU A 105 -8.84 -4.61 4.64
CA LEU A 105 -8.84 -4.73 6.11
C LEU A 105 -7.45 -4.51 6.70
N ASN A 106 -6.41 -5.10 6.08
CA ASN A 106 -5.03 -4.89 6.51
C ASN A 106 -4.62 -3.42 6.37
N PHE A 107 -5.02 -2.75 5.27
CA PHE A 107 -4.79 -1.32 5.08
C PHE A 107 -5.50 -0.49 6.15
N MET A 108 -6.75 -0.80 6.48
CA MET A 108 -7.48 -0.11 7.53
C MET A 108 -6.78 -0.25 8.90
N VAL A 109 -6.32 -1.45 9.24
CA VAL A 109 -5.56 -1.68 10.48
C VAL A 109 -4.26 -0.87 10.48
N ALA A 110 -3.52 -0.85 9.36
CA ALA A 110 -2.30 -0.07 9.23
C ALA A 110 -2.54 1.44 9.43
N ILE A 111 -3.60 1.98 8.81
CA ILE A 111 -3.98 3.38 8.94
C ILE A 111 -4.34 3.69 10.41
N ILE A 112 -5.22 2.89 11.02
CA ILE A 112 -5.68 3.11 12.39
C ILE A 112 -4.50 3.08 13.36
N VAL A 113 -3.65 2.04 13.27
CA VAL A 113 -2.50 1.89 14.19
C VAL A 113 -1.52 3.04 14.04
N THR A 114 -1.13 3.39 12.79
CA THR A 114 -0.15 4.47 12.57
C THR A 114 -0.72 5.83 12.97
N PHE A 115 -1.99 6.10 12.70
CA PHE A 115 -2.67 7.33 13.12
C PHE A 115 -2.78 7.42 14.64
N CYS A 116 -3.15 6.34 15.32
CA CYS A 116 -3.16 6.29 16.79
C CYS A 116 -1.77 6.54 17.37
N VAL A 117 -0.73 5.93 16.80
CA VAL A 117 0.65 6.16 17.24
C VAL A 117 1.05 7.62 17.02
N GLY A 118 0.72 8.20 15.87
CA GLY A 118 0.99 9.62 15.60
C GLY A 118 0.30 10.57 16.57
N ALA A 119 -1.00 10.32 16.82
CA ALA A 119 -1.79 11.15 17.72
C ALA A 119 -1.35 11.05 19.20
N PHE A 120 -1.13 9.81 19.70
CA PHE A 120 -0.89 9.59 21.13
C PHE A 120 0.58 9.62 21.55
N PHE A 121 1.52 9.37 20.64
CA PHE A 121 2.95 9.30 20.98
C PHE A 121 3.78 10.44 20.38
N ARG A 122 3.24 11.17 19.43
CA ARG A 122 3.93 12.27 18.73
C ARG A 122 3.13 13.57 18.65
N ASP A 123 2.00 13.63 19.34
CA ASP A 123 1.16 14.83 19.41
C ASP A 123 0.82 15.40 18.02
N VAL A 124 0.61 14.52 17.04
CA VAL A 124 0.17 14.93 15.71
C VAL A 124 -1.28 15.37 15.78
N GLU A 125 -1.52 16.65 15.51
CA GLU A 125 -2.84 17.26 15.58
C GLU A 125 -3.35 17.62 14.19
N MET A 126 -4.58 17.19 13.89
CA MET A 126 -5.32 17.58 12.70
C MET A 126 -6.81 17.73 13.03
N PRO A 127 -7.57 18.55 12.29
CA PRO A 127 -9.03 18.52 12.35
C PRO A 127 -9.58 17.14 12.02
N PHE A 128 -10.64 16.71 12.68
CA PHE A 128 -11.24 15.37 12.49
C PHE A 128 -11.51 15.05 11.03
N PHE A 129 -12.00 16.02 10.26
CA PHE A 129 -12.25 15.85 8.82
C PHE A 129 -10.98 15.48 8.04
N ARG A 130 -9.82 16.03 8.41
CA ARG A 130 -8.55 15.70 7.75
C ARG A 130 -8.04 14.31 8.13
N TRP A 131 -8.27 13.86 9.36
CA TRP A 131 -7.99 12.48 9.77
C TRP A 131 -8.76 11.47 8.91
N VAL A 132 -10.09 11.65 8.82
CA VAL A 132 -10.95 10.76 8.04
C VAL A 132 -10.64 10.85 6.54
N GLY A 133 -10.48 12.07 6.03
CA GLY A 133 -10.19 12.30 4.62
C GLY A 133 -8.83 11.73 4.20
N SER A 134 -7.78 11.93 5.00
CA SER A 134 -6.45 11.33 4.72
C SER A 134 -6.49 9.81 4.77
N GLY A 135 -7.23 9.22 5.71
CA GLY A 135 -7.45 7.79 5.77
C GLY A 135 -8.19 7.26 4.52
N ALA A 136 -9.23 7.96 4.07
CA ALA A 136 -9.95 7.60 2.85
C ALA A 136 -9.09 7.72 1.59
N LEU A 137 -8.26 8.77 1.48
CA LEU A 137 -7.33 8.95 0.37
C LEU A 137 -6.22 7.89 0.37
N LEU A 138 -5.73 7.49 1.54
CA LEU A 138 -4.81 6.36 1.67
C LEU A 138 -5.44 5.06 1.20
N LEU A 139 -6.68 4.75 1.62
CA LEU A 139 -7.40 3.55 1.16
C LEU A 139 -7.60 3.57 -0.36
N LEU A 140 -7.98 4.71 -0.93
CA LEU A 140 -8.11 4.86 -2.39
C LEU A 140 -6.77 4.64 -3.09
N SER A 141 -5.70 5.24 -2.57
CA SER A 141 -4.34 5.06 -3.10
C SER A 141 -3.84 3.62 -2.92
N GLY A 142 -4.39 2.88 -1.98
CA GLY A 142 -4.11 1.45 -1.77
C GLY A 142 -4.44 0.58 -2.98
N LEU A 143 -5.34 1.01 -3.86
CA LEU A 143 -5.64 0.33 -5.14
C LEU A 143 -4.40 0.22 -6.03
N LEU A 144 -3.50 1.20 -5.98
CA LEU A 144 -2.21 1.16 -6.66
C LEU A 144 -1.35 -0.03 -6.19
N PHE A 145 -1.23 -0.21 -4.88
CA PHE A 145 -0.45 -1.32 -4.31
C PHE A 145 -1.09 -2.68 -4.62
N LEU A 146 -2.41 -2.77 -4.66
CA LEU A 146 -3.13 -3.96 -5.11
C LEU A 146 -2.87 -4.25 -6.60
N ALA A 147 -2.86 -3.24 -7.46
CA ALA A 147 -2.57 -3.39 -8.88
C ALA A 147 -1.14 -3.90 -9.10
N PHE A 148 -0.16 -3.36 -8.39
CA PHE A 148 1.21 -3.86 -8.44
C PHE A 148 1.32 -5.29 -7.88
N GLY A 149 0.64 -5.59 -6.78
CA GLY A 149 0.59 -6.94 -6.24
C GLY A 149 -0.03 -7.95 -7.22
N LEU A 150 -1.10 -7.56 -7.94
CA LEU A 150 -1.71 -8.37 -8.98
C LEU A 150 -0.73 -8.64 -10.14
N LEU A 151 0.04 -7.63 -10.54
CA LEU A 151 1.06 -7.77 -11.57
C LEU A 151 2.20 -8.68 -11.11
N ILE A 152 2.69 -8.51 -9.88
CA ILE A 152 3.73 -9.34 -9.27
C ILE A 152 3.25 -10.80 -9.14
N ALA A 153 1.98 -11.04 -8.81
CA ALA A 153 1.38 -12.38 -8.72
C ALA A 153 1.43 -13.16 -10.04
N GLN A 154 1.67 -12.47 -11.18
CA GLN A 154 1.86 -13.16 -12.46
C GLN A 154 3.23 -13.85 -12.57
N ILE A 155 4.16 -13.63 -11.65
CA ILE A 155 5.48 -14.28 -11.64
C ILE A 155 5.31 -15.72 -11.11
N LYS A 156 5.70 -16.74 -11.91
CA LYS A 156 5.51 -18.15 -11.55
C LYS A 156 6.41 -18.61 -10.40
N SER A 157 7.66 -18.14 -10.40
CA SER A 157 8.62 -18.51 -9.35
C SER A 157 8.39 -17.70 -8.10
N GLN A 158 8.07 -18.35 -6.98
CA GLN A 158 7.87 -17.68 -5.69
C GLN A 158 9.11 -16.91 -5.24
N GLN A 159 10.30 -17.45 -5.49
CA GLN A 159 11.55 -16.79 -5.16
C GLN A 159 11.72 -15.49 -5.98
N PHE A 160 11.47 -15.56 -7.29
CA PHE A 160 11.57 -14.39 -8.17
C PHE A 160 10.48 -13.36 -7.88
N MET A 161 9.27 -13.81 -7.56
CA MET A 161 8.18 -12.96 -7.10
C MET A 161 8.57 -12.17 -5.85
N SER A 162 9.13 -12.86 -4.85
CA SER A 162 9.62 -12.24 -3.61
C SER A 162 10.74 -11.23 -3.87
N LEU A 163 11.69 -11.57 -4.75
CA LEU A 163 12.79 -10.69 -5.10
C LEU A 163 12.28 -9.40 -5.74
N VAL A 164 11.38 -9.50 -6.72
CA VAL A 164 10.78 -8.32 -7.36
C VAL A 164 9.96 -7.50 -6.38
N ALA A 165 9.15 -8.15 -5.53
CA ALA A 165 8.38 -7.46 -4.49
C ALA A 165 9.30 -6.69 -3.52
N ASN A 166 10.41 -7.29 -3.08
CA ASN A 166 11.39 -6.64 -2.20
C ASN A 166 12.06 -5.43 -2.87
N ILE A 167 12.47 -5.57 -4.13
CA ILE A 167 13.08 -4.45 -4.87
C ILE A 167 12.09 -3.27 -4.95
N ILE A 168 10.85 -3.53 -5.37
CA ILE A 168 9.82 -2.51 -5.49
C ILE A 168 9.52 -1.88 -4.12
N TYR A 169 9.37 -2.70 -3.09
CA TYR A 169 9.07 -2.28 -1.72
C TYR A 169 10.13 -1.39 -1.10
N LEU A 170 11.42 -1.61 -1.42
CA LEU A 170 12.52 -0.80 -0.90
C LEU A 170 12.82 0.41 -1.78
N VAL A 171 12.86 0.23 -3.10
CA VAL A 171 13.29 1.30 -4.02
C VAL A 171 12.23 2.40 -4.14
N LEU A 172 10.95 2.04 -4.29
CA LEU A 172 9.90 3.06 -4.48
C LEU A 172 9.78 4.03 -3.31
N PRO A 173 9.73 3.62 -2.03
CA PRO A 173 9.67 4.55 -0.91
C PRO A 173 10.91 5.44 -0.77
N ILE A 174 12.10 4.91 -1.07
CA ILE A 174 13.33 5.70 -1.04
C ILE A 174 13.25 6.80 -2.12
N VAL A 175 13.01 6.39 -3.37
CA VAL A 175 12.99 7.33 -4.50
C VAL A 175 11.82 8.32 -4.40
N SER A 176 10.68 7.92 -3.88
CA SER A 176 9.49 8.79 -3.74
C SER A 176 9.53 9.76 -2.55
N GLY A 177 10.60 9.73 -1.75
CA GLY A 177 10.71 10.61 -0.59
C GLY A 177 9.91 10.19 0.63
N SER A 178 9.49 8.91 0.72
CA SER A 178 8.76 8.42 1.90
C SER A 178 9.67 8.28 3.12
N TRP A 179 10.94 7.88 2.92
CA TRP A 179 11.92 7.68 4.00
C TRP A 179 12.75 8.94 4.27
N VAL A 180 13.13 9.64 3.21
CA VAL A 180 13.94 10.85 3.29
C VAL A 180 13.23 11.94 2.48
N PRO A 181 13.03 13.15 3.04
CA PRO A 181 12.39 14.24 2.31
C PRO A 181 13.07 14.50 0.96
N ILE A 182 12.28 14.64 -0.10
CA ILE A 182 12.78 14.83 -1.48
C ILE A 182 13.69 16.06 -1.61
N SER A 183 13.45 17.09 -0.79
CA SER A 183 14.28 18.31 -0.76
C SER A 183 15.75 18.05 -0.42
N MET A 184 16.06 16.91 0.21
CA MET A 184 17.43 16.51 0.54
C MET A 184 18.15 15.80 -0.63
N PHE A 185 17.42 15.42 -1.68
CA PHE A 185 18.02 14.76 -2.84
C PHE A 185 18.58 15.74 -3.85
N PRO A 186 19.59 15.31 -4.67
CA PRO A 186 20.01 16.05 -5.84
C PRO A 186 18.85 16.30 -6.82
N LYS A 187 18.89 17.41 -7.58
CA LYS A 187 17.80 17.79 -8.49
C LYS A 187 17.39 16.71 -9.48
N TRP A 188 18.35 15.94 -10.00
CA TRP A 188 18.05 14.85 -10.92
C TRP A 188 17.24 13.71 -10.29
N VAL A 189 17.49 13.41 -9.00
CA VAL A 189 16.67 12.43 -8.24
C VAL A 189 15.28 13.00 -8.00
N GLN A 190 15.16 14.28 -7.65
CA GLN A 190 13.87 14.94 -7.46
C GLN A 190 13.00 14.82 -8.71
N SER A 191 13.59 15.07 -9.89
CA SER A 191 12.87 14.92 -11.18
C SER A 191 12.41 13.49 -11.44
N ILE A 192 13.19 12.46 -11.05
CA ILE A 192 12.76 11.06 -11.14
C ILE A 192 11.63 10.75 -10.13
N SER A 193 11.76 11.28 -8.91
CA SER A 193 10.76 11.10 -7.86
C SER A 193 9.36 11.53 -8.30
N GLU A 194 9.25 12.67 -8.96
CA GLU A 194 7.98 13.24 -9.45
C GLU A 194 7.25 12.34 -10.47
N TRP A 195 7.94 11.38 -11.07
CA TRP A 195 7.32 10.39 -11.96
C TRP A 195 6.93 9.10 -11.23
N THR A 196 7.33 8.93 -9.97
CA THR A 196 7.02 7.69 -9.24
C THR A 196 5.57 7.70 -8.73
N PRO A 197 4.86 6.57 -8.78
CA PRO A 197 3.48 6.52 -8.32
C PRO A 197 3.35 6.76 -6.81
N VAL A 198 4.33 6.34 -6.01
CA VAL A 198 4.33 6.54 -4.55
C VAL A 198 4.54 8.00 -4.17
N TYR A 199 5.30 8.77 -4.96
CA TYR A 199 5.38 10.23 -4.81
C TYR A 199 4.00 10.88 -4.87
N HIS A 200 3.19 10.51 -5.86
CA HIS A 200 1.85 11.05 -6.01
C HIS A 200 0.90 10.61 -4.89
N VAL A 201 1.07 9.41 -4.34
CA VAL A 201 0.34 9.00 -3.12
C VAL A 201 0.70 9.93 -1.96
N ASN A 202 2.00 10.14 -1.73
CA ASN A 202 2.49 11.02 -0.66
C ASN A 202 2.00 12.46 -0.86
N GLU A 203 2.14 13.01 -2.06
CA GLU A 203 1.70 14.37 -2.39
C GLU A 203 0.20 14.56 -2.17
N LEU A 204 -0.63 13.62 -2.66
CA LEU A 204 -2.08 13.69 -2.52
C LEU A 204 -2.50 13.72 -1.04
N VAL A 205 -1.96 12.81 -0.25
CA VAL A 205 -2.38 12.63 1.14
C VAL A 205 -1.81 13.72 2.04
N VAL A 206 -0.54 14.08 1.86
CA VAL A 206 0.13 15.12 2.68
C VAL A 206 -0.45 16.50 2.42
N ASN A 207 -0.68 16.89 1.15
CA ASN A 207 -1.27 18.19 0.83
C ASN A 207 -2.71 18.30 1.35
N PHE A 208 -3.48 17.23 1.28
CA PHE A 208 -4.81 17.21 1.87
C PHE A 208 -4.77 17.35 3.40
N ALA A 209 -3.88 16.63 4.07
CA ALA A 209 -3.76 16.67 5.51
C ALA A 209 -3.28 18.04 6.03
N LYS A 210 -2.32 18.67 5.34
CA LYS A 210 -1.78 19.99 5.72
C LYS A 210 -2.73 21.14 5.44
N ASP A 211 -3.18 21.25 4.21
CA ASP A 211 -3.87 22.42 3.69
C ASP A 211 -5.35 22.18 3.37
N GLY A 212 -5.80 20.92 3.34
CA GLY A 212 -7.09 20.53 2.78
C GLY A 212 -7.14 20.60 1.25
N LYS A 213 -5.98 20.77 0.60
CA LYS A 213 -5.91 20.87 -0.87
C LYS A 213 -5.90 19.49 -1.51
N PHE A 214 -6.78 19.30 -2.46
CA PHE A 214 -6.88 18.05 -3.22
C PHE A 214 -6.07 18.15 -4.52
N SER A 215 -5.06 17.28 -4.69
CA SER A 215 -4.23 17.23 -5.90
C SER A 215 -4.85 16.31 -6.96
N TRP A 216 -5.63 16.88 -7.88
CA TRP A 216 -6.19 16.16 -9.03
C TRP A 216 -5.11 15.54 -9.90
N LYS A 217 -3.97 16.24 -10.07
CA LYS A 217 -2.82 15.73 -10.82
C LYS A 217 -2.34 14.40 -10.22
N SER A 218 -2.10 14.36 -8.92
CA SER A 218 -1.62 13.16 -8.25
C SER A 218 -2.62 12.03 -8.28
N LEU A 219 -3.92 12.32 -8.14
CA LEU A 219 -4.96 11.30 -8.31
C LEU A 219 -4.95 10.70 -9.71
N LEU A 220 -4.83 11.51 -10.76
CA LEU A 220 -4.79 11.02 -12.14
C LEU A 220 -3.57 10.13 -12.39
N PHE A 221 -2.40 10.48 -11.87
CA PHE A 221 -1.22 9.62 -11.95
C PHE A 221 -1.42 8.29 -11.23
N ILE A 222 -1.96 8.29 -10.00
CA ILE A 222 -2.27 7.07 -9.24
C ILE A 222 -3.23 6.17 -10.05
N LEU A 223 -4.29 6.74 -10.60
CA LEU A 223 -5.27 5.99 -11.41
C LEU A 223 -4.65 5.46 -12.69
N ALA A 224 -3.82 6.25 -13.39
CA ALA A 224 -3.14 5.82 -14.59
C ALA A 224 -2.21 4.62 -14.33
N TYR A 225 -1.38 4.69 -13.29
CA TYR A 225 -0.53 3.56 -12.89
C TYR A 225 -1.35 2.33 -12.48
N THR A 226 -2.45 2.53 -11.75
CA THR A 226 -3.35 1.44 -11.34
C THR A 226 -3.95 0.74 -12.56
N VAL A 227 -4.46 1.50 -13.51
CA VAL A 227 -5.05 0.96 -14.75
C VAL A 227 -4.01 0.23 -15.60
N VAL A 228 -2.83 0.83 -15.80
CA VAL A 228 -1.76 0.22 -16.57
C VAL A 228 -1.28 -1.08 -15.92
N ALA A 229 -0.99 -1.07 -14.61
CA ALA A 229 -0.54 -2.26 -13.90
C ALA A 229 -1.60 -3.39 -13.90
N THR A 230 -2.87 -3.04 -13.69
CA THR A 230 -3.97 -4.00 -13.75
C THR A 230 -4.16 -4.55 -15.17
N GLY A 231 -4.13 -3.69 -16.17
CA GLY A 231 -4.23 -4.08 -17.59
C GLY A 231 -3.12 -5.03 -18.01
N LEU A 232 -1.88 -4.73 -17.62
CA LEU A 232 -0.73 -5.63 -17.87
C LEU A 232 -0.89 -6.97 -17.16
N ALA A 233 -1.34 -6.97 -15.92
CA ALA A 233 -1.56 -8.21 -15.16
C ALA A 233 -2.63 -9.09 -15.81
N LEU A 234 -3.74 -8.50 -16.25
CA LEU A 234 -4.82 -9.22 -16.93
C LEU A 234 -4.39 -9.71 -18.32
N PHE A 235 -3.62 -8.92 -19.06
CA PHE A 235 -3.06 -9.31 -20.35
C PHE A 235 -2.13 -10.53 -20.21
N ILE A 236 -1.19 -10.50 -19.26
CA ILE A 236 -0.30 -11.63 -18.99
C ILE A 236 -1.09 -12.88 -18.60
N LYS A 237 -2.12 -12.72 -17.77
CA LYS A 237 -3.00 -13.84 -17.38
C LYS A 237 -3.70 -14.42 -18.59
N SER A 238 -4.34 -13.61 -19.44
CA SER A 238 -5.06 -14.03 -20.63
C SER A 238 -4.17 -14.80 -21.62
N GLN A 239 -2.96 -14.31 -21.88
CA GLN A 239 -2.00 -15.02 -22.75
C GLN A 239 -1.67 -16.41 -22.22
N ARG A 240 -1.49 -16.56 -20.92
CA ARG A 240 -1.19 -17.85 -20.29
C ARG A 240 -2.34 -18.85 -20.32
N GLU A 241 -3.57 -18.36 -20.26
CA GLU A 241 -4.77 -19.19 -20.40
C GLU A 241 -4.91 -19.70 -21.84
N SER A 242 -4.59 -18.84 -22.83
CA SER A 242 -4.58 -19.22 -24.25
C SER A 242 -3.50 -20.25 -24.60
N ASP A 243 -2.33 -20.20 -23.96
CA ASP A 243 -1.24 -21.17 -24.20
C ASP A 243 -1.49 -22.56 -23.57
N ARG A 244 -2.55 -22.71 -22.76
CA ARG A 244 -2.91 -23.98 -22.08
C ARG A 244 -4.10 -24.69 -22.69
N GLY A 245 -4.85 -24.06 -23.60
CA GLY A 245 -5.96 -24.62 -24.34
C GLY A 245 -5.55 -25.10 -25.70
#